data_0aa6ce2134cadabb7d98de6e4fb1e22e
#
_entry.id   0aa6ce2134cadabb7d98de6e4fb1e22e
#
_cell.length_a   1.000
_cell.length_b   1.000
_cell.length_c   1.000
_cell.angle_alpha   90.00
_cell.angle_beta   90.00
_cell.angle_gamma   90.00
#
_symmetry.space_group_name_H-M   'P 1'
#
loop_
_entity.id
_entity.type
_entity.pdbx_description
1 polymer ?
#
loop_
_entity_poly.entity_id
_entity_poly.type
_entity_poly.pdbx_seq_one_letter_code
_entity_poly.pdbx_strand_id
1 'polypeptide(L)'
;MKNLTPLLLGACLSLFSCQTPVQDKKEAKHVTTSPKEAIKKELPAENKAKLIKGSYTIFAGKGEDVSPSFISYAFYEDNGQLNVWQVAINDLIKKSLFRKDGVPVSKDPLTVQLIEKSMNDFKRYANRSKPEYEMTPSMTDEYTIDDAHKEFVTLTAVSSSYEGGAHGMYGTAYYQFDKRTGKELVLTDFVTDIKEFNRIAEKYFKKSQDIPVNVSVGSKDHSFDFWFENDQFACNDNFYFDGKSMHFMFMPYEITNYAAGTIEFSIPMNKIEHLLKLH
;
A
#
# COMPACT_ATOMS: atom_id res chain seq x y z
N MET A 1 -11.45 36.30 1.65
CA MET A 1 -10.32 35.39 1.70
C MET A 1 -10.72 34.23 2.62
N LYS A 2 -11.24 33.16 2.07
CA LYS A 2 -11.64 31.97 2.82
C LYS A 2 -10.63 30.86 2.45
N ASN A 3 -9.96 30.31 3.47
CA ASN A 3 -8.96 29.26 3.34
C ASN A 3 -9.60 28.01 2.74
N LEU A 4 -9.22 27.68 1.51
CA LEU A 4 -9.48 26.38 0.91
C LEU A 4 -8.36 25.43 1.37
N THR A 5 -8.71 24.52 2.23
CA THR A 5 -7.87 23.37 2.57
C THR A 5 -7.96 22.36 1.41
N PRO A 6 -6.85 21.94 0.80
CA PRO A 6 -6.91 20.88 -0.23
C PRO A 6 -7.26 19.55 0.44
N LEU A 7 -8.26 18.86 -0.10
CA LEU A 7 -8.56 17.47 0.23
C LEU A 7 -7.39 16.62 -0.26
N LEU A 8 -6.54 16.22 0.66
CA LEU A 8 -5.52 15.19 0.42
C LEU A 8 -6.23 13.85 0.28
N LEU A 9 -6.12 13.24 -0.90
CA LEU A 9 -6.32 11.80 -1.04
C LEU A 9 -5.39 11.13 -0.04
N GLY A 10 -5.98 10.37 0.90
CA GLY A 10 -5.22 9.64 1.89
C GLY A 10 -4.43 8.49 1.25
N ALA A 11 -3.29 8.79 0.66
CA ALA A 11 -2.20 7.85 0.72
C ALA A 11 -1.90 7.66 2.21
N CYS A 12 -1.87 6.43 2.70
CA CYS A 12 -1.47 6.10 4.06
C CYS A 12 -0.02 6.57 4.30
N LEU A 13 0.14 7.85 4.59
CA LEU A 13 1.33 8.38 5.25
C LEU A 13 1.09 8.19 6.75
N SER A 14 1.57 7.08 7.28
CA SER A 14 1.75 6.91 8.72
C SER A 14 2.82 7.90 9.17
N LEU A 15 2.40 9.09 9.60
CA LEU A 15 3.25 10.03 10.32
C LEU A 15 3.61 9.42 11.68
N PHE A 16 4.73 8.73 11.75
CA PHE A 16 5.36 8.39 13.03
C PHE A 16 5.94 9.66 13.66
N SER A 17 5.23 10.18 14.67
CA SER A 17 5.79 11.13 15.61
C SER A 17 6.83 10.41 16.47
N CYS A 18 8.11 10.71 16.27
CA CYS A 18 9.18 10.34 17.19
C CYS A 18 9.04 11.13 18.50
N GLN A 19 8.51 10.49 19.54
CA GLN A 19 8.73 10.92 20.92
C GLN A 19 9.80 10.03 21.54
N THR A 20 10.94 10.62 21.85
CA THR A 20 12.03 10.00 22.63
C THR A 20 11.60 9.80 24.07
N PRO A 21 11.74 8.59 24.64
CA PRO A 21 11.59 8.39 26.07
C PRO A 21 12.92 8.69 26.79
N VAL A 22 12.81 9.46 27.87
CA VAL A 22 13.87 9.70 28.86
C VAL A 22 14.24 8.38 29.52
N GLN A 23 15.54 8.10 29.58
CA GLN A 23 16.09 6.93 30.27
C GLN A 23 16.12 7.16 31.78
N ASP A 24 15.41 6.33 32.53
CA ASP A 24 15.70 6.08 33.93
C ASP A 24 16.53 4.80 34.08
N LYS A 25 17.76 4.96 34.61
CA LYS A 25 18.66 3.86 34.97
C LYS A 25 18.16 3.18 36.24
N LYS A 26 17.79 1.90 36.15
CA LYS A 26 17.80 0.98 37.29
C LYS A 26 18.56 -0.29 36.93
N GLU A 27 19.56 -0.59 37.74
CA GLU A 27 20.37 -1.81 37.69
C GLU A 27 19.52 -3.07 37.77
N ALA A 28 19.74 -3.99 36.83
CA ALA A 28 19.12 -5.31 36.85
C ALA A 28 20.17 -6.38 37.08
N LYS A 29 19.92 -7.19 38.10
CA LYS A 29 20.72 -8.34 38.54
C LYS A 29 20.76 -9.41 37.45
N HIS A 30 21.95 -9.95 37.22
CA HIS A 30 22.25 -11.08 36.36
C HIS A 30 21.51 -12.33 36.86
N VAL A 31 20.55 -12.80 36.09
CA VAL A 31 19.96 -14.14 36.21
C VAL A 31 20.28 -14.91 34.93
N THR A 32 21.19 -15.86 35.05
CA THR A 32 21.53 -16.84 34.04
C THR A 32 20.35 -17.82 33.89
N THR A 33 19.61 -17.72 32.78
CA THR A 33 18.65 -18.74 32.39
C THR A 33 19.14 -19.49 31.14
N SER A 34 19.17 -20.82 31.25
CA SER A 34 19.41 -21.80 30.20
C SER A 34 18.68 -21.51 28.88
N PRO A 35 19.21 -21.92 27.72
CA PRO A 35 18.52 -21.73 26.45
C PRO A 35 17.24 -22.57 26.43
N LYS A 36 16.08 -21.90 26.51
CA LYS A 36 14.80 -22.54 26.28
C LYS A 36 14.69 -22.87 24.78
N GLU A 37 14.33 -24.11 24.52
CA GLU A 37 13.94 -24.64 23.21
C GLU A 37 13.09 -23.63 22.47
N ALA A 38 13.50 -23.32 21.24
CA ALA A 38 12.68 -22.58 20.29
C ALA A 38 11.44 -23.43 19.98
N ILE A 39 10.31 -23.04 20.54
CA ILE A 39 9.00 -23.60 20.18
C ILE A 39 8.82 -23.28 18.70
N LYS A 40 8.94 -24.27 17.82
CA LYS A 40 8.43 -24.20 16.45
C LYS A 40 6.92 -24.00 16.55
N LYS A 41 6.48 -22.76 16.48
CA LYS A 41 5.05 -22.46 16.30
C LYS A 41 4.70 -22.91 14.89
N GLU A 42 3.93 -23.97 14.78
CA GLU A 42 3.34 -24.41 13.53
C GLU A 42 2.51 -23.29 12.91
N LEU A 43 2.56 -23.20 11.58
CA LEU A 43 1.64 -22.34 10.82
C LEU A 43 0.20 -22.77 11.14
N PRO A 44 -0.75 -21.83 11.22
CA PRO A 44 -2.15 -22.17 11.41
C PRO A 44 -2.60 -23.22 10.38
N ALA A 45 -3.38 -24.19 10.81
CA ALA A 45 -3.97 -25.17 9.90
C ALA A 45 -4.64 -24.45 8.72
N GLU A 46 -4.48 -25.00 7.53
CA GLU A 46 -5.01 -24.44 6.28
C GLU A 46 -6.53 -24.29 6.41
N ASN A 47 -7.00 -23.08 6.71
CA ASN A 47 -8.41 -22.79 6.81
C ASN A 47 -8.94 -22.58 5.38
N LYS A 48 -9.93 -23.38 5.00
CA LYS A 48 -10.58 -23.32 3.67
C LYS A 48 -11.60 -22.18 3.57
N ALA A 49 -11.25 -20.99 4.06
CA ALA A 49 -12.09 -19.83 3.86
C ALA A 49 -12.26 -19.58 2.34
N LYS A 50 -13.50 -19.37 1.93
CA LYS A 50 -13.83 -19.18 0.51
C LYS A 50 -13.37 -17.82 0.06
N LEU A 51 -12.53 -17.76 -0.98
CA LEU A 51 -12.16 -16.53 -1.67
C LEU A 51 -13.30 -16.13 -2.63
N ILE A 52 -13.89 -14.97 -2.38
CA ILE A 52 -14.92 -14.37 -3.21
C ILE A 52 -14.24 -13.39 -4.17
N LYS A 53 -14.53 -13.51 -5.46
CA LYS A 53 -14.07 -12.59 -6.52
C LYS A 53 -15.24 -12.13 -7.33
N GLY A 54 -15.19 -10.88 -7.80
CA GLY A 54 -16.21 -10.33 -8.66
C GLY A 54 -15.91 -8.88 -9.04
N SER A 55 -16.87 -8.27 -9.70
CA SER A 55 -16.80 -6.85 -10.08
C SER A 55 -18.18 -6.21 -10.02
N TYR A 56 -18.20 -4.90 -9.80
CA TYR A 56 -19.42 -4.12 -9.81
C TYR A 56 -19.17 -2.77 -10.50
N THR A 57 -20.06 -2.40 -11.39
CA THR A 57 -19.96 -1.15 -12.15
C THR A 57 -21.20 -0.31 -11.90
N ILE A 58 -21.01 0.97 -11.72
CA ILE A 58 -22.06 1.97 -11.68
C ILE A 58 -21.82 3.02 -12.76
N PHE A 59 -22.87 3.70 -13.15
CA PHE A 59 -22.81 4.87 -14.03
C PHE A 59 -23.42 6.06 -13.27
N ALA A 60 -22.67 7.15 -13.17
CA ALA A 60 -23.11 8.40 -12.57
C ALA A 60 -23.08 9.52 -13.62
N GLY A 61 -23.83 10.60 -13.39
CA GLY A 61 -23.96 11.71 -14.34
C GLY A 61 -25.29 11.73 -15.07
N LYS A 62 -25.45 12.68 -16.00
CA LYS A 62 -26.66 12.91 -16.78
C LYS A 62 -26.34 13.31 -18.22
N GLY A 63 -27.21 12.93 -19.15
CA GLY A 63 -27.04 13.29 -20.56
C GLY A 63 -25.77 12.67 -21.17
N GLU A 64 -24.94 13.51 -21.77
CA GLU A 64 -23.66 13.10 -22.37
C GLU A 64 -22.52 12.98 -21.35
N ASP A 65 -22.66 13.61 -20.18
CA ASP A 65 -21.67 13.53 -19.09
C ASP A 65 -22.00 12.36 -18.15
N VAL A 66 -21.75 11.14 -18.61
CA VAL A 66 -21.91 9.93 -17.82
C VAL A 66 -20.57 9.25 -17.63
N SER A 67 -20.11 9.15 -16.38
CA SER A 67 -18.86 8.51 -16.03
C SER A 67 -19.09 7.15 -15.39
N PRO A 68 -18.43 6.08 -15.88
CA PRO A 68 -18.41 4.79 -15.20
C PRO A 68 -17.53 4.85 -13.96
N SER A 69 -17.93 4.12 -12.93
CA SER A 69 -17.08 3.79 -11.80
C SER A 69 -17.13 2.29 -11.55
N PHE A 70 -16.00 1.73 -11.21
CA PHE A 70 -15.81 0.29 -11.24
C PHE A 70 -15.07 -0.18 -9.98
N ILE A 71 -15.44 -1.35 -9.50
CA ILE A 71 -14.66 -2.08 -8.50
C ILE A 71 -14.49 -3.54 -8.92
N SER A 72 -13.25 -4.04 -8.93
CA SER A 72 -12.92 -5.45 -8.97
C SER A 72 -12.43 -5.87 -7.58
N TYR A 73 -12.99 -6.92 -7.03
CA TYR A 73 -12.72 -7.31 -5.66
C TYR A 73 -12.33 -8.77 -5.52
N ALA A 74 -11.42 -9.01 -4.56
CA ALA A 74 -11.12 -10.31 -4.01
C ALA A 74 -11.09 -10.18 -2.48
N PHE A 75 -11.87 -10.99 -1.76
CA PHE A 75 -11.89 -11.00 -0.29
C PHE A 75 -12.30 -12.38 0.23
N TYR A 76 -12.05 -12.66 1.51
CA TYR A 76 -12.42 -13.93 2.13
C TYR A 76 -13.81 -13.83 2.77
N GLU A 77 -14.71 -14.79 2.44
CA GLU A 77 -16.04 -14.87 3.04
C GLU A 77 -15.92 -15.19 4.54
N ASP A 78 -16.43 -14.30 5.38
CA ASP A 78 -16.39 -14.48 6.83
C ASP A 78 -17.48 -15.45 7.27
N ASN A 79 -17.06 -16.68 7.57
CA ASN A 79 -17.89 -17.74 8.14
C ASN A 79 -17.58 -18.00 9.63
N GLY A 80 -16.89 -17.06 10.30
CA GLY A 80 -16.43 -17.18 11.68
C GLY A 80 -15.15 -18.00 11.86
N GLN A 81 -14.45 -18.33 10.77
CA GLN A 81 -13.24 -19.18 10.77
C GLN A 81 -12.07 -18.56 10.01
N LEU A 82 -12.07 -17.25 9.76
CA LEU A 82 -10.97 -16.60 9.08
C LEU A 82 -9.67 -16.66 9.90
N ASN A 83 -8.56 -16.90 9.20
CA ASN A 83 -7.23 -16.71 9.77
C ASN A 83 -6.96 -15.21 10.00
N VAL A 84 -6.06 -14.91 10.92
CA VAL A 84 -5.73 -13.52 11.30
C VAL A 84 -5.31 -12.64 10.11
N TRP A 85 -4.59 -13.20 9.14
CA TRP A 85 -4.19 -12.48 7.94
C TRP A 85 -5.35 -12.26 6.95
N GLN A 86 -6.33 -13.19 6.87
CA GLN A 86 -7.54 -13.04 6.07
C GLN A 86 -8.43 -11.91 6.62
N VAL A 87 -8.53 -11.84 7.95
CA VAL A 87 -9.21 -10.73 8.63
C VAL A 87 -8.50 -9.41 8.30
N ALA A 88 -7.16 -9.36 8.41
CA ALA A 88 -6.39 -8.14 8.14
C ALA A 88 -6.58 -7.63 6.69
N ILE A 89 -6.56 -8.54 5.71
CA ILE A 89 -6.84 -8.20 4.30
C ILE A 89 -8.26 -7.64 4.14
N ASN A 90 -9.27 -8.34 4.65
CA ASN A 90 -10.66 -7.89 4.57
C ASN A 90 -10.86 -6.52 5.24
N ASP A 91 -10.21 -6.28 6.38
CA ASP A 91 -10.28 -5.00 7.08
C ASP A 91 -9.60 -3.87 6.30
N LEU A 92 -8.47 -4.14 5.62
CA LEU A 92 -7.82 -3.15 4.78
C LEU A 92 -8.71 -2.78 3.57
N ILE A 93 -9.26 -3.77 2.87
CA ILE A 93 -10.19 -3.54 1.74
C ILE A 93 -11.41 -2.74 2.24
N LYS A 94 -11.98 -3.14 3.37
CA LYS A 94 -13.13 -2.45 3.97
C LYS A 94 -12.79 -0.99 4.31
N LYS A 95 -11.63 -0.71 4.91
CA LYS A 95 -11.16 0.65 5.19
C LYS A 95 -11.02 1.48 3.93
N SER A 96 -10.51 0.91 2.83
CA SER A 96 -10.33 1.63 1.58
C SER A 96 -11.66 1.95 0.88
N LEU A 97 -12.69 1.12 1.02
CA LEU A 97 -14.04 1.38 0.50
C LEU A 97 -14.72 2.58 1.18
N PHE A 98 -14.37 2.89 2.42
CA PHE A 98 -14.97 3.97 3.23
C PHE A 98 -13.96 5.09 3.48
N ARG A 99 -13.30 5.56 2.42
CA ARG A 99 -12.20 6.55 2.44
C ARG A 99 -12.58 7.97 2.91
N LYS A 100 -13.83 8.23 3.22
CA LYS A 100 -14.26 9.58 3.60
C LYS A 100 -13.83 9.88 5.03
N ASP A 101 -13.08 10.96 5.21
CA ASP A 101 -12.73 11.50 6.51
C ASP A 101 -13.97 11.63 7.41
N GLY A 102 -13.89 11.03 8.60
CA GLY A 102 -14.96 11.09 9.60
C GLY A 102 -16.12 10.10 9.43
N VAL A 103 -16.14 9.27 8.40
CA VAL A 103 -17.12 8.17 8.28
C VAL A 103 -16.57 6.94 8.99
N PRO A 104 -17.27 6.43 10.05
CA PRO A 104 -16.82 5.20 10.71
C PRO A 104 -16.81 4.03 9.72
N VAL A 105 -15.71 3.28 9.71
CA VAL A 105 -15.65 2.00 8.98
C VAL A 105 -16.73 1.08 9.55
N SER A 106 -17.53 0.46 8.68
CA SER A 106 -18.58 -0.48 9.13
C SER A 106 -17.99 -1.57 10.03
N LYS A 107 -18.71 -1.92 11.10
CA LYS A 107 -18.37 -3.06 11.95
C LYS A 107 -18.79 -4.40 11.32
N ASP A 108 -19.68 -4.36 10.32
CA ASP A 108 -20.15 -5.56 9.64
C ASP A 108 -19.00 -6.23 8.86
N PRO A 109 -19.05 -7.56 8.69
CA PRO A 109 -18.12 -8.26 7.81
C PRO A 109 -18.11 -7.70 6.39
N LEU A 110 -16.98 -7.82 5.69
CA LEU A 110 -16.90 -7.47 4.27
C LEU A 110 -17.73 -8.45 3.45
N THR A 111 -18.69 -7.94 2.69
CA THR A 111 -19.62 -8.71 1.87
C THR A 111 -19.81 -8.02 0.52
N VAL A 112 -20.31 -8.76 -0.46
CA VAL A 112 -20.68 -8.19 -1.77
C VAL A 112 -21.70 -7.06 -1.61
N GLN A 113 -22.71 -7.23 -0.74
CA GLN A 113 -23.73 -6.21 -0.47
C GLN A 113 -23.12 -4.93 0.13
N LEU A 114 -22.10 -5.06 0.97
CA LEU A 114 -21.39 -3.90 1.53
C LEU A 114 -20.61 -3.15 0.43
N ILE A 115 -19.97 -3.87 -0.48
CA ILE A 115 -19.28 -3.30 -1.64
C ILE A 115 -20.27 -2.57 -2.56
N GLU A 116 -21.38 -3.22 -2.94
CA GLU A 116 -22.43 -2.63 -3.77
C GLU A 116 -23.03 -1.38 -3.11
N LYS A 117 -23.25 -1.42 -1.79
CA LYS A 117 -23.71 -0.27 -1.02
C LYS A 117 -22.72 0.90 -1.11
N SER A 118 -21.43 0.64 -0.93
CA SER A 118 -20.38 1.67 -1.03
C SER A 118 -20.38 2.32 -2.42
N MET A 119 -20.45 1.52 -3.50
CA MET A 119 -20.50 2.01 -4.86
C MET A 119 -21.77 2.83 -5.15
N ASN A 120 -22.93 2.41 -4.62
CA ASN A 120 -24.16 3.18 -4.75
C ASN A 120 -24.15 4.47 -3.92
N ASP A 121 -23.44 4.50 -2.78
CA ASP A 121 -23.21 5.72 -2.01
C ASP A 121 -22.35 6.71 -2.83
N PHE A 122 -21.29 6.22 -3.46
CA PHE A 122 -20.46 7.02 -4.38
C PHE A 122 -21.27 7.54 -5.56
N LYS A 123 -22.11 6.70 -6.20
CA LYS A 123 -23.01 7.16 -7.26
C LYS A 123 -23.90 8.32 -6.83
N ARG A 124 -24.45 8.26 -5.60
CA ARG A 124 -25.27 9.34 -5.06
C ARG A 124 -24.46 10.62 -4.85
N TYR A 125 -23.23 10.49 -4.38
CA TYR A 125 -22.27 11.60 -4.25
C TYR A 125 -21.98 12.22 -5.63
N ALA A 126 -21.52 11.42 -6.60
CA ALA A 126 -21.19 11.88 -7.95
C ALA A 126 -22.34 12.61 -8.64
N ASN A 127 -23.57 12.08 -8.52
CA ASN A 127 -24.77 12.70 -9.10
C ASN A 127 -25.17 14.04 -8.47
N ARG A 128 -24.68 14.35 -7.25
CA ARG A 128 -24.94 15.60 -6.54
C ARG A 128 -23.82 16.62 -6.70
N SER A 129 -22.64 16.14 -7.03
CA SER A 129 -21.47 16.98 -7.24
C SER A 129 -21.68 17.89 -8.43
N LYS A 130 -21.20 19.13 -8.30
CA LYS A 130 -21.12 20.10 -9.39
C LYS A 130 -19.63 20.38 -9.58
N PRO A 131 -18.92 19.55 -10.35
CA PRO A 131 -17.49 19.72 -10.56
C PRO A 131 -17.22 21.02 -11.30
N GLU A 132 -16.11 21.65 -10.99
CA GLU A 132 -15.69 22.92 -11.60
C GLU A 132 -15.52 22.81 -13.13
N TYR A 133 -15.20 21.63 -13.60
CA TYR A 133 -14.93 21.34 -15.02
C TYR A 133 -16.02 20.51 -15.69
N GLU A 134 -17.24 20.50 -15.18
CA GLU A 134 -18.41 19.82 -15.74
C GLU A 134 -18.29 18.31 -15.94
N MET A 135 -17.21 17.68 -15.45
CA MET A 135 -17.03 16.24 -15.53
C MET A 135 -17.55 15.53 -14.27
N THR A 136 -18.35 14.49 -14.50
CA THR A 136 -18.88 13.71 -13.38
C THR A 136 -17.75 12.95 -12.65
N PRO A 137 -17.70 13.02 -11.30
CA PRO A 137 -16.75 12.25 -10.51
C PRO A 137 -16.81 10.75 -10.83
N SER A 138 -15.64 10.11 -10.89
CA SER A 138 -15.49 8.69 -11.15
C SER A 138 -14.42 8.05 -10.26
N MET A 139 -14.52 6.74 -10.06
CA MET A 139 -13.53 5.96 -9.32
C MET A 139 -13.36 4.56 -9.91
N THR A 140 -12.16 4.03 -9.77
CA THR A 140 -11.84 2.63 -10.05
C THR A 140 -11.03 2.09 -8.90
N ASP A 141 -11.43 0.92 -8.38
CA ASP A 141 -10.66 0.17 -7.38
C ASP A 141 -10.56 -1.29 -7.83
N GLU A 142 -9.35 -1.85 -7.73
CA GLU A 142 -9.10 -3.25 -8.03
C GLU A 142 -8.28 -3.88 -6.90
N TYR A 143 -8.75 -5.01 -6.38
CA TYR A 143 -8.10 -5.76 -5.31
C TYR A 143 -7.78 -7.16 -5.78
N THR A 144 -6.50 -7.56 -5.68
CA THR A 144 -6.08 -8.93 -5.94
C THR A 144 -5.25 -9.47 -4.78
N ILE A 145 -5.37 -10.78 -4.53
CA ILE A 145 -4.69 -11.46 -3.43
C ILE A 145 -3.81 -12.55 -4.03
N ASP A 146 -2.52 -12.51 -3.69
CA ASP A 146 -1.55 -13.57 -3.97
C ASP A 146 -1.09 -14.19 -2.65
N ASP A 147 -1.45 -15.46 -2.42
CA ASP A 147 -1.13 -16.24 -1.24
C ASP A 147 -0.12 -17.38 -1.51
N ALA A 148 0.55 -17.34 -2.66
CA ALA A 148 1.47 -18.37 -3.09
C ALA A 148 2.71 -18.50 -2.18
N HIS A 149 3.14 -17.43 -1.51
CA HIS A 149 4.26 -17.49 -0.58
C HIS A 149 3.85 -18.18 0.74
N LYS A 150 4.77 -18.96 1.33
CA LYS A 150 4.47 -19.74 2.56
C LYS A 150 4.26 -18.88 3.79
N GLU A 151 5.01 -17.80 3.95
CA GLU A 151 5.09 -17.01 5.19
C GLU A 151 4.23 -15.76 5.15
N PHE A 152 4.01 -15.19 3.99
CA PHE A 152 3.21 -13.98 3.82
C PHE A 152 2.23 -14.09 2.65
N VAL A 153 1.29 -13.18 2.61
CA VAL A 153 0.34 -12.98 1.52
C VAL A 153 0.44 -11.54 1.03
N THR A 154 0.34 -11.33 -0.27
CA THR A 154 0.33 -9.99 -0.87
C THR A 154 -1.09 -9.60 -1.27
N LEU A 155 -1.57 -8.46 -0.80
CA LEU A 155 -2.72 -7.77 -1.33
C LEU A 155 -2.24 -6.65 -2.26
N THR A 156 -2.65 -6.67 -3.51
CA THR A 156 -2.46 -5.56 -4.45
C THR A 156 -3.74 -4.76 -4.52
N ALA A 157 -3.65 -3.45 -4.32
CA ALA A 157 -4.73 -2.50 -4.47
C ALA A 157 -4.37 -1.47 -5.54
N VAL A 158 -5.11 -1.47 -6.65
CA VAL A 158 -5.01 -0.45 -7.70
C VAL A 158 -6.18 0.48 -7.56
N SER A 159 -5.95 1.78 -7.59
CA SER A 159 -7.03 2.75 -7.50
C SER A 159 -6.82 3.94 -8.43
N SER A 160 -7.91 4.46 -8.96
CA SER A 160 -7.94 5.78 -9.60
C SER A 160 -9.22 6.50 -9.22
N SER A 161 -9.17 7.83 -9.17
CA SER A 161 -10.35 8.65 -8.95
C SER A 161 -10.22 10.00 -9.66
N TYR A 162 -11.35 10.52 -10.09
CA TYR A 162 -11.51 11.91 -10.48
C TYR A 162 -12.67 12.50 -9.67
N GLU A 163 -12.39 13.52 -8.90
CA GLU A 163 -13.39 14.20 -8.07
C GLU A 163 -13.53 15.68 -8.44
N GLY A 164 -13.05 16.06 -9.60
CA GLY A 164 -12.95 17.43 -10.08
C GLY A 164 -11.51 17.97 -10.01
N GLY A 165 -11.28 19.10 -10.68
CA GLY A 165 -9.95 19.71 -10.77
C GLY A 165 -9.22 19.38 -12.08
N ALA A 166 -7.91 19.71 -12.11
CA ALA A 166 -7.12 19.65 -13.34
C ALA A 166 -6.81 18.21 -13.81
N HIS A 167 -6.77 17.24 -12.89
CA HIS A 167 -6.49 15.83 -13.19
C HIS A 167 -7.02 14.92 -12.09
N GLY A 168 -7.16 13.64 -12.41
CA GLY A 168 -7.44 12.58 -11.44
C GLY A 168 -6.20 12.19 -10.62
N MET A 169 -6.42 11.30 -9.65
CA MET A 169 -5.37 10.63 -8.90
C MET A 169 -5.43 9.13 -9.18
N TYR A 170 -4.27 8.48 -9.21
CA TYR A 170 -4.17 7.04 -9.38
C TYR A 170 -2.98 6.49 -8.58
N GLY A 171 -3.03 5.20 -8.31
CA GLY A 171 -1.93 4.53 -7.63
C GLY A 171 -2.13 3.03 -7.51
N THR A 172 -1.01 2.37 -7.24
CA THR A 172 -0.96 0.95 -6.90
C THR A 172 -0.23 0.79 -5.58
N ALA A 173 -0.81 0.02 -4.67
CA ALA A 173 -0.21 -0.29 -3.39
C ALA A 173 -0.12 -1.81 -3.20
N TYR A 174 1.01 -2.26 -2.71
CA TYR A 174 1.28 -3.64 -2.36
C TYR A 174 1.41 -3.76 -0.84
N TYR A 175 0.58 -4.60 -0.24
CA TYR A 175 0.59 -4.86 1.20
C TYR A 175 0.95 -6.31 1.45
N GLN A 176 1.98 -6.56 2.24
CA GLN A 176 2.38 -7.89 2.67
C GLN A 176 1.87 -8.15 4.09
N PHE A 177 1.21 -9.30 4.31
CA PHE A 177 0.73 -9.69 5.63
C PHE A 177 1.38 -11.00 6.06
N ASP A 178 1.98 -11.02 7.24
CA ASP A 178 2.48 -12.25 7.88
C ASP A 178 1.32 -13.23 8.11
N LYS A 179 1.41 -14.43 7.55
CA LYS A 179 0.33 -15.44 7.63
C LYS A 179 0.11 -15.95 9.05
N ARG A 180 1.09 -15.87 9.91
CA ARG A 180 1.01 -16.34 11.29
C ARG A 180 0.39 -15.31 12.24
N THR A 181 0.67 -14.04 12.02
CA THR A 181 0.28 -12.95 12.94
C THR A 181 -0.79 -12.02 12.39
N GLY A 182 -0.98 -11.98 11.07
CA GLY A 182 -1.82 -10.99 10.39
C GLY A 182 -1.23 -9.56 10.40
N LYS A 183 0.01 -9.40 10.90
CA LYS A 183 0.68 -8.10 10.88
C LYS A 183 1.02 -7.71 9.45
N GLU A 184 0.78 -6.46 9.09
CA GLU A 184 1.32 -5.87 7.88
C GLU A 184 2.85 -5.78 8.01
N LEU A 185 3.55 -6.25 6.98
CA LEU A 185 5.01 -6.29 6.91
C LEU A 185 5.51 -5.13 6.04
N VAL A 186 6.50 -4.43 6.55
CA VAL A 186 7.21 -3.33 5.87
C VAL A 186 8.60 -3.80 5.43
N LEU A 187 9.28 -3.03 4.58
CA LEU A 187 10.58 -3.41 4.03
C LEU A 187 11.59 -3.87 5.09
N THR A 188 11.63 -3.20 6.24
CA THR A 188 12.54 -3.55 7.34
C THR A 188 12.22 -4.89 8.02
N ASP A 189 11.01 -5.42 7.85
CA ASP A 189 10.67 -6.77 8.32
C ASP A 189 11.33 -7.84 7.43
N PHE A 190 11.58 -7.54 6.15
CA PHE A 190 12.20 -8.43 5.16
C PHE A 190 13.72 -8.32 5.08
N VAL A 191 14.30 -7.17 5.46
CA VAL A 191 15.72 -6.86 5.22
C VAL A 191 16.51 -6.85 6.51
N THR A 192 17.69 -7.47 6.52
CA THR A 192 18.61 -7.53 7.67
C THR A 192 19.44 -6.25 7.84
N ASP A 193 19.88 -5.64 6.74
CA ASP A 193 20.64 -4.39 6.71
C ASP A 193 20.03 -3.43 5.68
N ILE A 194 19.21 -2.51 6.16
CA ILE A 194 18.51 -1.53 5.31
C ILE A 194 19.47 -0.55 4.62
N LYS A 195 20.61 -0.23 5.23
CA LYS A 195 21.58 0.70 4.62
C LYS A 195 22.26 0.06 3.43
N GLU A 196 22.73 -1.18 3.59
CA GLU A 196 23.35 -1.92 2.48
C GLU A 196 22.30 -2.23 1.40
N PHE A 197 21.07 -2.57 1.79
CA PHE A 197 19.98 -2.77 0.86
C PHE A 197 19.74 -1.51 0.00
N ASN A 198 19.57 -0.35 0.61
CA ASN A 198 19.35 0.92 -0.11
C ASN A 198 20.53 1.28 -1.02
N ARG A 199 21.76 0.97 -0.59
CA ARG A 199 22.97 1.18 -1.43
C ARG A 199 22.94 0.32 -2.71
N ILE A 200 22.44 -0.91 -2.61
CA ILE A 200 22.25 -1.78 -3.78
C ILE A 200 21.09 -1.27 -4.63
N ALA A 201 19.95 -0.99 -3.98
CA ALA A 201 18.71 -0.54 -4.63
C ALA A 201 18.92 0.76 -5.43
N GLU A 202 19.66 1.73 -4.88
CA GLU A 202 19.97 2.99 -5.56
C GLU A 202 20.62 2.80 -6.94
N LYS A 203 21.46 1.78 -7.11
CA LYS A 203 22.08 1.50 -8.43
C LYS A 203 21.04 1.07 -9.45
N TYR A 204 20.03 0.30 -9.05
CA TYR A 204 18.95 -0.14 -9.93
C TYR A 204 17.96 0.97 -10.20
N PHE A 205 17.66 1.79 -9.19
CA PHE A 205 16.87 3.01 -9.34
C PHE A 205 17.53 3.96 -10.35
N LYS A 206 18.82 4.31 -10.15
CA LYS A 206 19.55 5.17 -11.08
C LYS A 206 19.55 4.61 -12.51
N LYS A 207 19.73 3.30 -12.65
CA LYS A 207 19.67 2.65 -13.95
C LYS A 207 18.30 2.77 -14.62
N SER A 208 17.20 2.63 -13.85
CA SER A 208 15.84 2.75 -14.39
C SER A 208 15.48 4.18 -14.77
N GLN A 209 16.17 5.17 -14.19
CA GLN A 209 15.94 6.60 -14.44
C GLN A 209 17.03 7.24 -15.30
N ASP A 210 17.90 6.45 -15.92
CA ASP A 210 19.05 6.92 -16.74
C ASP A 210 19.95 7.93 -16.01
N ILE A 211 20.08 7.79 -14.67
CA ILE A 211 20.96 8.63 -13.85
C ILE A 211 22.38 8.01 -13.84
N PRO A 212 23.42 8.77 -14.17
CA PRO A 212 24.79 8.27 -14.06
C PRO A 212 25.16 7.83 -12.64
N VAL A 213 25.89 6.74 -12.51
CA VAL A 213 26.20 6.12 -11.19
C VAL A 213 26.90 7.08 -10.22
N ASN A 214 27.73 7.97 -10.75
CA ASN A 214 28.48 8.97 -9.97
C ASN A 214 27.68 10.23 -9.64
N VAL A 215 26.45 10.38 -10.12
CA VAL A 215 25.57 11.52 -9.85
C VAL A 215 24.66 11.16 -8.68
N SER A 216 24.53 12.03 -7.66
CA SER A 216 23.59 11.86 -6.57
C SER A 216 22.14 11.99 -7.04
N VAL A 217 21.21 11.24 -6.45
CA VAL A 217 19.77 11.40 -6.75
C VAL A 217 19.23 12.77 -6.34
N GLY A 218 19.83 13.44 -5.36
CA GLY A 218 19.53 14.81 -4.96
C GLY A 218 20.29 15.89 -5.74
N SER A 219 21.11 15.50 -6.76
CA SER A 219 21.83 16.46 -7.59
C SER A 219 20.88 17.19 -8.53
N LYS A 220 21.17 18.46 -8.80
CA LYS A 220 20.49 19.23 -9.85
C LYS A 220 21.06 18.99 -11.26
N ASP A 221 22.04 18.10 -11.38
CA ASP A 221 22.77 17.83 -12.63
C ASP A 221 22.07 16.78 -13.52
N HIS A 222 20.89 16.28 -13.13
CA HIS A 222 20.04 15.40 -13.93
C HIS A 222 18.66 16.00 -14.19
N SER A 223 17.94 15.42 -15.16
CA SER A 223 16.67 15.95 -15.66
C SER A 223 15.49 15.85 -14.67
N PHE A 224 15.67 15.16 -13.55
CA PHE A 224 14.62 14.89 -12.59
C PHE A 224 14.93 15.55 -11.24
N ASP A 225 13.92 16.21 -10.68
CA ASP A 225 13.97 16.76 -9.32
C ASP A 225 13.34 15.73 -8.38
N PHE A 226 14.19 14.91 -7.74
CA PHE A 226 13.74 13.90 -6.77
C PHE A 226 13.79 14.46 -5.34
N TRP A 227 12.72 14.22 -4.59
CA TRP A 227 12.49 14.75 -3.23
C TRP A 227 12.82 13.71 -2.16
N PHE A 228 13.96 13.05 -2.25
CA PHE A 228 14.40 12.15 -1.18
C PHE A 228 14.83 12.95 0.05
N GLU A 229 14.51 12.42 1.23
CA GLU A 229 14.91 13.05 2.49
C GLU A 229 16.45 13.18 2.58
N ASN A 230 16.93 14.38 2.90
CA ASN A 230 18.36 14.73 2.94
C ASN A 230 19.12 14.39 1.64
N ASP A 231 18.43 14.41 0.50
CA ASP A 231 18.98 14.05 -0.81
C ASP A 231 19.58 12.63 -0.86
N GLN A 232 19.11 11.73 0.02
CA GLN A 232 19.56 10.36 0.10
C GLN A 232 18.49 9.39 -0.37
N PHE A 233 18.83 8.53 -1.30
CA PHE A 233 17.94 7.48 -1.78
C PHE A 233 17.51 6.55 -0.65
N ALA A 234 16.22 6.27 -0.61
CA ALA A 234 15.63 5.23 0.23
C ALA A 234 14.50 4.53 -0.51
N CYS A 235 14.42 3.21 -0.38
CA CYS A 235 13.24 2.46 -0.80
C CYS A 235 12.07 2.78 0.11
N ASN A 236 10.86 2.77 -0.46
CA ASN A 236 9.61 2.81 0.27
C ASN A 236 9.13 1.40 0.66
N ASP A 237 7.95 1.31 1.29
CA ASP A 237 7.29 0.04 1.64
C ASP A 237 6.33 -0.46 0.54
N ASN A 238 6.33 0.18 -0.64
CA ASN A 238 5.47 -0.20 -1.76
C ASN A 238 6.24 -1.11 -2.74
N PHE A 239 6.29 -2.40 -2.43
CA PHE A 239 7.06 -3.39 -3.18
C PHE A 239 6.33 -4.72 -3.29
N TYR A 240 6.75 -5.56 -4.24
CA TYR A 240 6.31 -6.94 -4.37
C TYR A 240 7.43 -7.86 -4.90
N PHE A 241 7.22 -9.17 -4.78
CA PHE A 241 8.12 -10.20 -5.29
C PHE A 241 7.46 -10.95 -6.45
N ASP A 242 8.20 -11.18 -7.53
CA ASP A 242 7.76 -12.03 -8.66
C ASP A 242 8.49 -13.38 -8.72
N GLY A 243 9.25 -13.70 -7.67
CA GLY A 243 10.11 -14.89 -7.57
C GLY A 243 11.49 -14.76 -8.24
N LYS A 244 11.72 -13.73 -9.07
CA LYS A 244 13.01 -13.44 -9.72
C LYS A 244 13.60 -12.12 -9.25
N SER A 245 12.76 -11.16 -8.94
CA SER A 245 13.11 -9.81 -8.56
C SER A 245 12.21 -9.31 -7.44
N MET A 246 12.71 -8.32 -6.71
CA MET A 246 11.94 -7.46 -5.84
C MET A 246 11.70 -6.15 -6.58
N HIS A 247 10.44 -5.78 -6.74
CA HIS A 247 9.97 -4.62 -7.49
C HIS A 247 9.52 -3.54 -6.53
N PHE A 248 9.87 -2.29 -6.82
CA PHE A 248 9.48 -1.10 -6.07
C PHE A 248 8.71 -0.14 -6.96
N MET A 249 7.74 0.55 -6.36
CA MET A 249 6.91 1.51 -7.05
C MET A 249 6.73 2.76 -6.19
N PHE A 250 7.10 3.92 -6.74
CA PHE A 250 6.81 5.23 -6.14
C PHE A 250 5.63 5.86 -6.88
N MET A 251 4.67 6.34 -6.12
CA MET A 251 3.45 6.94 -6.68
C MET A 251 3.68 8.39 -7.11
N PRO A 252 2.82 8.95 -7.98
CA PRO A 252 2.85 10.37 -8.30
C PRO A 252 2.86 11.23 -7.04
N TYR A 253 3.71 12.24 -6.99
CA TYR A 253 3.98 13.12 -5.85
C TYR A 253 4.75 12.49 -4.67
N GLU A 254 5.14 11.23 -4.72
CA GLU A 254 5.90 10.63 -3.61
C GLU A 254 7.36 11.09 -3.58
N ILE A 255 8.04 11.03 -4.71
CA ILE A 255 9.46 11.41 -4.81
C ILE A 255 9.75 12.42 -5.93
N THR A 256 8.73 12.80 -6.70
CA THR A 256 8.84 13.79 -7.77
C THR A 256 7.45 14.32 -8.13
N ASN A 257 7.34 15.24 -9.10
CA ASN A 257 6.09 15.85 -9.51
C ASN A 257 5.15 14.86 -10.22
N TYR A 258 3.84 15.21 -10.28
CA TYR A 258 2.81 14.39 -10.90
C TYR A 258 3.08 14.03 -12.36
N ALA A 259 3.71 14.92 -13.11
CA ALA A 259 3.95 14.73 -14.54
C ALA A 259 4.97 13.61 -14.84
N ALA A 260 5.79 13.24 -13.86
CA ALA A 260 6.69 12.09 -13.97
C ALA A 260 5.93 10.75 -13.89
N GLY A 261 4.71 10.76 -13.41
CA GLY A 261 3.91 9.54 -13.26
C GLY A 261 4.40 8.63 -12.13
N THR A 262 4.16 7.33 -12.30
CA THR A 262 4.68 6.29 -11.42
C THR A 262 6.12 5.97 -11.78
N ILE A 263 6.98 5.89 -10.78
CA ILE A 263 8.39 5.53 -10.94
C ILE A 263 8.60 4.10 -10.43
N GLU A 264 9.10 3.25 -11.31
CA GLU A 264 9.30 1.83 -11.01
C GLU A 264 10.75 1.40 -11.22
N PHE A 265 11.22 0.48 -10.39
CA PHE A 265 12.47 -0.23 -10.61
C PHE A 265 12.43 -1.62 -9.98
N SER A 266 13.36 -2.47 -10.37
CA SER A 266 13.45 -3.83 -9.83
C SER A 266 14.88 -4.22 -9.53
N ILE A 267 15.04 -5.08 -8.51
CA ILE A 267 16.32 -5.62 -8.08
C ILE A 267 16.26 -7.14 -8.24
N PRO A 268 17.15 -7.76 -9.04
CA PRO A 268 17.21 -9.20 -9.13
C PRO A 268 17.47 -9.86 -7.75
N MET A 269 16.73 -10.93 -7.40
CA MET A 269 16.84 -11.60 -6.11
C MET A 269 18.27 -12.02 -5.77
N ASN A 270 19.05 -12.53 -6.73
CA ASN A 270 20.44 -12.94 -6.53
C ASN A 270 21.40 -11.79 -6.15
N LYS A 271 20.95 -10.55 -6.12
CA LYS A 271 21.72 -9.39 -5.67
C LYS A 271 21.43 -8.97 -4.23
N ILE A 272 20.31 -9.45 -3.69
CA ILE A 272 19.80 -9.04 -2.37
C ILE A 272 19.43 -10.21 -1.47
N GLU A 273 19.40 -11.46 -1.96
CA GLU A 273 19.00 -12.66 -1.20
C GLU A 273 19.76 -12.81 0.13
N HIS A 274 21.04 -12.44 0.16
CA HIS A 274 21.88 -12.48 1.35
C HIS A 274 21.50 -11.44 2.43
N LEU A 275 20.67 -10.45 2.06
CA LEU A 275 20.13 -9.44 2.95
C LEU A 275 18.67 -9.73 3.36
N LEU A 276 18.04 -10.74 2.78
CA LEU A 276 16.64 -11.05 3.06
C LEU A 276 16.52 -12.01 4.25
N LYS A 277 15.48 -11.81 5.04
CA LYS A 277 15.07 -12.65 6.17
C LYS A 277 14.12 -13.79 5.76
N LEU A 278 13.82 -13.92 4.45
CA LEU A 278 12.95 -14.95 3.91
C LEU A 278 13.68 -16.31 3.94
N HIS A 279 13.00 -17.34 4.40
CA HIS A 279 13.51 -18.71 4.50
C HIS A 279 12.75 -19.67 3.58
#